data_891b52555e2136c20302fd80353538ce
#
_entry.id   891b52555e2136c20302fd80353538ce
#
_cell.length_a   1.000
_cell.length_b   1.000
_cell.length_c   1.000
_cell.angle_alpha   90.00
_cell.angle_beta   90.00
_cell.angle_gamma   90.00
#
_symmetry.space_group_name_H-M   'P 1'
#
loop_
_entity.id
_entity.type
_entity.pdbx_description
1 polymer ?
#
loop_
_entity_poly.entity_id
_entity_poly.type
_entity_poly.pdbx_seq_one_letter_code
_entity_poly.pdbx_strand_id
1 'polypeptide(L)'
;MTTLMMQATVTDSLRLSLTDVISLARQQSPSAQSARNTFLAAYWNYRYYKANYLPSVTLTSSPYINKEMNKITQSDGTAMFIRQDQFGADLTLKINQNISLTGGSFFIKSSLNRLDEFQNKTTAYSTQPLLIGYEQSLFGYNSLKWDRKIEPIRYREAKKQYSETIELISATACTQFFSLAMAQTELEMARQNFASADTLYRMAQGRYEIGTITENEMLQLEINRLNEETNVMDAEINLREAKQNIRTYLALDESIDFNLLIPDSVPEFEVPLSLAMELAHANSPDPEYYKRIVKESESNLAYAKANARMKADLYVQFGLSQTGADIGQSVKKPLHQEYASISLSLPILDWGRGRGKVKVAKSQLALNQTVAEQGMNDFNQNVEKLVLQFNMQGRKVNIASLTDRRASQRHSVAMKLFVMGRIGILDLMTAV
;
A
#
# COMPACT_ATOMS: atom_id res chain seq x y z
N MET A 1 7.22 -12.06 -23.88
CA MET A 1 5.85 -12.13 -23.38
C MET A 1 5.11 -13.14 -24.25
N THR A 2 5.12 -14.39 -23.85
CA THR A 2 4.47 -15.48 -24.59
C THR A 2 3.25 -15.86 -23.78
N THR A 3 2.11 -15.38 -24.24
CA THR A 3 0.78 -15.74 -23.70
C THR A 3 0.52 -17.18 -24.16
N LEU A 4 0.67 -18.16 -23.27
CA LEU A 4 0.11 -19.48 -23.49
C LEU A 4 -1.42 -19.36 -23.42
N MET A 5 -2.07 -19.24 -24.56
CA MET A 5 -3.49 -19.52 -24.70
C MET A 5 -3.66 -21.03 -24.58
N MET A 6 -4.01 -21.49 -23.41
CA MET A 6 -4.49 -22.84 -23.20
C MET A 6 -5.95 -22.88 -23.65
N GLN A 7 -6.19 -23.31 -24.89
CA GLN A 7 -7.52 -23.70 -25.34
C GLN A 7 -7.97 -24.95 -24.55
N ALA A 8 -8.75 -24.72 -23.49
CA ALA A 8 -9.40 -25.77 -22.76
C ALA A 8 -10.60 -26.24 -23.58
N THR A 9 -10.53 -27.49 -24.09
CA THR A 9 -11.70 -28.25 -24.55
C THR A 9 -12.61 -28.50 -23.34
N VAL A 10 -13.88 -28.22 -23.52
CA VAL A 10 -14.98 -28.44 -22.57
C VAL A 10 -14.94 -29.88 -22.06
N THR A 11 -14.78 -30.10 -20.75
CA THR A 11 -15.19 -31.16 -19.83
C THR A 11 -14.16 -31.68 -18.82
N ASP A 12 -13.00 -31.05 -18.65
CA ASP A 12 -12.16 -31.43 -17.49
C ASP A 12 -12.22 -30.31 -16.43
N SER A 13 -12.90 -30.60 -15.29
CA SER A 13 -12.88 -29.72 -14.14
C SER A 13 -11.44 -29.56 -13.66
N LEU A 14 -10.96 -28.30 -13.59
CA LEU A 14 -9.61 -27.99 -13.17
C LEU A 14 -9.38 -28.48 -11.73
N ARG A 15 -8.39 -29.35 -11.53
CA ARG A 15 -8.04 -29.83 -10.19
C ARG A 15 -6.97 -28.90 -9.61
N LEU A 16 -7.32 -28.20 -8.52
CA LEU A 16 -6.44 -27.25 -7.87
C LEU A 16 -5.91 -27.81 -6.54
N SER A 17 -4.60 -27.97 -6.47
CA SER A 17 -3.92 -28.22 -5.20
C SER A 17 -3.75 -26.92 -4.40
N LEU A 18 -3.44 -27.03 -3.12
CA LEU A 18 -3.13 -25.85 -2.28
C LEU A 18 -2.00 -24.99 -2.87
N THR A 19 -0.97 -25.64 -3.41
CA THR A 19 0.17 -24.96 -4.05
C THR A 19 -0.22 -24.22 -5.32
N ASP A 20 -1.15 -24.78 -6.11
CA ASP A 20 -1.68 -24.12 -7.31
C ASP A 20 -2.47 -22.86 -6.94
N VAL A 21 -3.35 -22.97 -5.95
CA VAL A 21 -4.16 -21.84 -5.47
C VAL A 21 -3.27 -20.71 -4.95
N ILE A 22 -2.22 -21.04 -4.16
CA ILE A 22 -1.25 -20.04 -3.69
C ILE A 22 -0.51 -19.40 -4.85
N SER A 23 -0.06 -20.20 -5.83
CA SER A 23 0.70 -19.67 -6.98
C SER A 23 -0.16 -18.76 -7.86
N LEU A 24 -1.41 -19.14 -8.13
CA LEU A 24 -2.39 -18.31 -8.86
C LEU A 24 -2.69 -17.01 -8.10
N ALA A 25 -2.91 -17.09 -6.79
CA ALA A 25 -3.16 -15.90 -5.96
C ALA A 25 -2.00 -14.90 -6.03
N ARG A 26 -0.76 -15.37 -5.94
CA ARG A 26 0.45 -14.54 -6.04
C ARG A 26 0.65 -13.91 -7.43
N GLN A 27 0.22 -14.58 -8.49
CA GLN A 27 0.47 -14.16 -9.85
C GLN A 27 -0.62 -13.23 -10.41
N GLN A 28 -1.88 -13.58 -10.24
CA GLN A 28 -2.98 -12.96 -10.96
C GLN A 28 -4.08 -12.35 -10.09
N SER A 29 -4.11 -12.60 -8.76
CA SER A 29 -5.16 -12.00 -7.93
C SER A 29 -5.15 -10.46 -8.00
N PRO A 30 -6.30 -9.80 -7.91
CA PRO A 30 -6.38 -8.34 -7.84
C PRO A 30 -5.54 -7.76 -6.71
N SER A 31 -5.45 -8.46 -5.58
CA SER A 31 -4.62 -8.08 -4.43
C SER A 31 -3.13 -8.11 -4.77
N ALA A 32 -2.65 -9.12 -5.52
CA ALA A 32 -1.25 -9.21 -5.95
C ALA A 32 -0.90 -8.11 -6.97
N GLN A 33 -1.83 -7.79 -7.88
CA GLN A 33 -1.66 -6.69 -8.82
C GLN A 33 -1.59 -5.34 -8.09
N SER A 34 -2.47 -5.11 -7.11
CA SER A 34 -2.46 -3.92 -6.26
C SER A 34 -1.15 -3.78 -5.48
N ALA A 35 -0.69 -4.87 -4.84
CA ALA A 35 0.59 -4.89 -4.12
C ALA A 35 1.77 -4.55 -5.03
N ARG A 36 1.81 -5.12 -6.24
CA ARG A 36 2.84 -4.82 -7.25
C ARG A 36 2.82 -3.36 -7.66
N ASN A 37 1.65 -2.79 -7.95
CA ASN A 37 1.52 -1.40 -8.35
C ASN A 37 1.91 -0.44 -7.22
N THR A 38 1.54 -0.76 -5.97
CA THR A 38 1.97 0.01 -4.78
C THR A 38 3.49 0.01 -4.63
N PHE A 39 4.13 -1.15 -4.79
CA PHE A 39 5.60 -1.23 -4.76
C PHE A 39 6.25 -0.49 -5.92
N LEU A 40 5.69 -0.58 -7.14
CA LEU A 40 6.19 0.18 -8.30
C LEU A 40 6.10 1.68 -8.06
N ALA A 41 5.03 2.18 -7.46
CA ALA A 41 4.92 3.59 -7.08
C ALA A 41 6.03 4.00 -6.09
N ALA A 42 6.30 3.17 -5.07
CA ALA A 42 7.38 3.41 -4.11
C ALA A 42 8.77 3.36 -4.78
N TYR A 43 8.98 2.43 -5.72
CA TYR A 43 10.21 2.35 -6.50
C TYR A 43 10.45 3.61 -7.34
N TRP A 44 9.42 4.10 -8.05
CA TRP A 44 9.53 5.32 -8.85
C TRP A 44 9.70 6.56 -7.99
N ASN A 45 9.06 6.65 -6.82
CA ASN A 45 9.30 7.72 -5.84
C ASN A 45 10.76 7.72 -5.37
N TYR A 46 11.34 6.55 -5.11
CA TYR A 46 12.75 6.44 -4.75
C TYR A 46 13.68 6.83 -5.90
N ARG A 47 13.32 6.46 -7.15
CA ARG A 47 14.06 6.89 -8.36
C ARG A 47 13.98 8.40 -8.54
N TYR A 48 12.78 8.98 -8.36
CA TYR A 48 12.57 10.44 -8.38
C TYR A 48 13.43 11.14 -7.31
N TYR A 49 13.40 10.64 -6.07
CA TYR A 49 14.28 11.14 -5.01
C TYR A 49 15.76 11.13 -5.45
N LYS A 50 16.26 10.03 -5.99
CA LYS A 50 17.64 9.94 -6.48
C LYS A 50 17.96 10.95 -7.59
N ALA A 51 16.99 11.19 -8.48
CA ALA A 51 17.14 12.14 -9.57
C ALA A 51 17.32 13.59 -9.08
N ASN A 52 16.80 13.95 -7.89
CA ASN A 52 16.98 15.28 -7.30
C ASN A 52 18.44 15.61 -6.96
N TYR A 53 19.34 14.63 -6.96
CA TYR A 53 20.78 14.81 -6.76
C TYR A 53 21.57 14.86 -8.07
N LEU A 54 20.91 14.72 -9.20
CA LEU A 54 21.50 14.83 -10.53
C LEU A 54 21.25 16.21 -11.14
N PRO A 55 22.07 16.67 -12.08
CA PRO A 55 21.81 17.90 -12.80
C PRO A 55 20.50 17.81 -13.58
N SER A 56 19.66 18.83 -13.47
CA SER A 56 18.47 18.98 -14.30
C SER A 56 18.72 20.02 -15.38
N VAL A 57 18.23 19.78 -16.59
CA VAL A 57 18.31 20.72 -17.72
C VAL A 57 16.89 21.11 -18.08
N THR A 58 16.60 22.41 -18.05
CA THR A 58 15.27 22.95 -18.39
C THR A 58 15.39 24.03 -19.45
N LEU A 59 14.52 24.00 -20.43
CA LEU A 59 14.32 25.05 -21.42
C LEU A 59 12.95 25.67 -21.13
N THR A 60 12.95 26.98 -20.88
CA THR A 60 11.72 27.77 -20.63
C THR A 60 11.59 28.86 -21.67
N SER A 61 10.37 29.13 -22.09
CA SER A 61 10.03 30.29 -22.94
C SER A 61 8.73 30.89 -22.41
N SER A 62 8.68 32.20 -22.30
CA SER A 62 7.53 32.95 -21.78
C SER A 62 7.21 34.14 -22.68
N PRO A 63 6.62 33.90 -23.88
CA PRO A 63 6.19 35.00 -24.72
C PRO A 63 5.03 35.75 -24.07
N TYR A 64 5.03 37.08 -24.21
CA TYR A 64 3.96 37.95 -23.72
C TYR A 64 3.68 39.11 -24.67
N ILE A 65 2.46 39.60 -24.65
CA ILE A 65 2.05 40.86 -25.30
C ILE A 65 1.60 41.80 -24.18
N ASN A 66 2.15 43.01 -24.14
CA ASN A 66 1.74 44.02 -23.21
C ASN A 66 1.24 45.27 -23.96
N LYS A 67 -0.01 45.69 -23.70
CA LYS A 67 -0.64 46.89 -24.21
C LYS A 67 -1.24 47.64 -23.05
N GLU A 68 -0.50 48.67 -22.58
CA GLU A 68 -0.94 49.48 -21.45
C GLU A 68 -0.60 50.95 -21.62
N MET A 69 -1.26 51.80 -20.85
CA MET A 69 -0.99 53.24 -20.78
C MET A 69 -0.30 53.53 -19.47
N ASN A 70 0.97 53.84 -19.54
CA ASN A 70 1.78 54.17 -18.36
C ASN A 70 1.84 55.68 -18.16
N LYS A 71 1.56 56.14 -16.89
CA LYS A 71 1.74 57.52 -16.49
C LYS A 71 3.19 57.71 -15.99
N ILE A 72 3.92 58.54 -16.70
CA ILE A 72 5.26 58.94 -16.30
C ILE A 72 5.20 60.41 -15.85
N THR A 73 5.71 60.69 -14.64
CA THR A 73 5.88 62.05 -14.14
C THR A 73 7.26 62.56 -14.55
N GLN A 74 7.29 63.64 -15.35
CA GLN A 74 8.55 64.29 -15.77
C GLN A 74 9.19 65.06 -14.60
N SER A 75 10.44 65.49 -14.79
CA SER A 75 11.20 66.22 -13.79
C SER A 75 10.62 67.61 -13.42
N ASP A 76 9.77 68.16 -14.30
CA ASP A 76 9.02 69.39 -14.06
C ASP A 76 7.67 69.19 -13.36
N GLY A 77 7.36 67.97 -12.90
CA GLY A 77 6.11 67.58 -12.24
C GLY A 77 4.93 67.35 -13.19
N THR A 78 5.07 67.49 -14.52
CA THR A 78 4.02 67.20 -15.46
C THR A 78 3.82 65.70 -15.66
N ALA A 79 2.55 65.27 -15.78
CA ALA A 79 2.23 63.88 -16.07
C ALA A 79 2.10 63.65 -17.56
N MET A 80 2.89 62.72 -18.11
CA MET A 80 2.78 62.28 -19.46
C MET A 80 2.26 60.82 -19.50
N PHE A 81 1.28 60.52 -20.36
CA PHE A 81 0.78 59.18 -20.57
C PHE A 81 1.46 58.60 -21.80
N ILE A 82 2.24 57.56 -21.60
CA ILE A 82 2.90 56.83 -22.70
C ILE A 82 2.22 55.49 -22.89
N ARG A 83 1.77 55.26 -24.14
CA ARG A 83 1.27 53.97 -24.53
C ARG A 83 2.44 53.00 -24.71
N GLN A 84 2.41 51.90 -23.98
CA GLN A 84 3.34 50.81 -24.16
C GLN A 84 2.64 49.71 -24.95
N ASP A 85 3.11 49.41 -26.14
CA ASP A 85 2.56 48.37 -27.02
C ASP A 85 3.75 47.50 -27.47
N GLN A 86 3.93 46.35 -26.84
CA GLN A 86 5.12 45.52 -27.03
C GLN A 86 4.81 44.04 -27.04
N PHE A 87 5.63 43.29 -27.75
CA PHE A 87 5.75 41.83 -27.64
C PHE A 87 7.11 41.50 -27.08
N GLY A 88 7.13 40.66 -26.02
CA GLY A 88 8.33 40.09 -25.44
C GLY A 88 8.35 38.60 -25.56
N ALA A 89 9.50 38.02 -25.82
CA ALA A 89 9.72 36.59 -25.76
C ALA A 89 11.08 36.29 -25.16
N ASP A 90 11.12 35.47 -24.11
CA ASP A 90 12.35 34.97 -23.53
C ASP A 90 12.51 33.47 -23.81
N LEU A 91 13.74 33.07 -24.02
CA LEU A 91 14.17 31.68 -24.13
C LEU A 91 15.33 31.49 -23.17
N THR A 92 15.16 30.61 -22.19
CA THR A 92 16.15 30.36 -21.14
C THR A 92 16.46 28.87 -21.04
N LEU A 93 17.72 28.51 -21.25
CA LEU A 93 18.28 27.18 -20.95
C LEU A 93 18.96 27.25 -19.59
N LYS A 94 18.50 26.45 -18.61
CA LYS A 94 19.09 26.38 -17.26
C LYS A 94 19.49 24.95 -16.94
N ILE A 95 20.74 24.78 -16.49
CA ILE A 95 21.23 23.56 -15.86
C ILE A 95 21.29 23.84 -14.36
N ASN A 96 20.64 23.02 -13.55
CA ASN A 96 20.62 23.20 -12.10
C ASN A 96 21.13 21.93 -11.40
N GLN A 97 22.05 22.09 -10.44
CA GLN A 97 22.62 21.01 -9.62
C GLN A 97 22.42 21.32 -8.13
N ASN A 98 21.66 20.48 -7.46
CA ASN A 98 21.48 20.56 -6.02
C ASN A 98 22.69 20.02 -5.26
N ILE A 99 23.08 20.70 -4.18
CA ILE A 99 24.21 20.31 -3.31
C ILE A 99 23.66 19.82 -1.97
N SER A 100 23.65 18.51 -1.77
CA SER A 100 23.06 17.89 -0.58
C SER A 100 23.77 18.26 0.74
N LEU A 101 25.07 18.58 0.68
CA LEU A 101 25.87 18.92 1.86
C LEU A 101 25.41 20.24 2.47
N THR A 102 25.23 21.25 1.63
CA THR A 102 24.87 22.61 2.06
C THR A 102 23.39 22.91 1.97
N GLY A 103 22.65 22.19 1.12
CA GLY A 103 21.25 22.47 0.79
C GLY A 103 21.07 23.61 -0.20
N GLY A 104 22.16 24.09 -0.82
CA GLY A 104 22.13 25.08 -1.89
C GLY A 104 22.05 24.45 -3.26
N SER A 105 22.02 25.30 -4.28
CA SER A 105 22.07 24.87 -5.68
C SER A 105 23.05 25.70 -6.51
N PHE A 106 23.74 25.02 -7.39
CA PHE A 106 24.59 25.61 -8.41
C PHE A 106 23.85 25.57 -9.74
N PHE A 107 23.91 26.66 -10.50
CA PHE A 107 23.25 26.72 -11.79
C PHE A 107 24.11 27.33 -12.87
N ILE A 108 23.89 26.88 -14.10
CA ILE A 108 24.39 27.48 -15.33
C ILE A 108 23.17 27.87 -16.17
N LYS A 109 23.15 29.08 -16.64
CA LYS A 109 22.04 29.64 -17.41
C LYS A 109 22.53 30.27 -18.69
N SER A 110 21.80 30.07 -19.81
CA SER A 110 21.92 30.84 -21.03
C SER A 110 20.54 31.39 -21.40
N SER A 111 20.43 32.67 -21.75
CA SER A 111 19.14 33.26 -22.10
C SER A 111 19.23 34.20 -23.29
N LEU A 112 18.16 34.19 -24.08
CA LEU A 112 17.89 35.11 -25.18
C LEU A 112 16.51 35.74 -24.91
N ASN A 113 16.48 37.07 -24.89
CA ASN A 113 15.25 37.85 -24.81
C ASN A 113 15.08 38.66 -26.10
N ARG A 114 13.90 38.67 -26.67
CA ARG A 114 13.48 39.52 -27.77
C ARG A 114 12.39 40.46 -27.28
N LEU A 115 12.50 41.75 -27.61
CA LEU A 115 11.51 42.77 -27.34
C LEU A 115 11.17 43.50 -28.62
N ASP A 116 9.93 43.44 -29.09
CA ASP A 116 9.40 44.20 -30.19
C ASP A 116 8.51 45.33 -29.63
N GLU A 117 8.86 46.59 -29.89
CA GLU A 117 8.05 47.76 -29.58
C GLU A 117 7.25 48.15 -30.83
N PHE A 118 5.96 47.97 -30.80
CA PHE A 118 5.11 48.21 -31.97
C PHE A 118 4.94 49.70 -32.31
N GLN A 119 5.01 50.57 -31.30
CA GLN A 119 4.86 52.01 -31.48
C GLN A 119 6.05 52.61 -32.24
N ASN A 120 7.26 52.23 -31.87
CA ASN A 120 8.50 52.74 -32.48
C ASN A 120 8.99 51.82 -33.61
N LYS A 121 8.32 50.70 -33.86
CA LYS A 121 8.72 49.66 -34.82
C LYS A 121 10.16 49.21 -34.62
N THR A 122 10.58 49.07 -33.37
CA THR A 122 11.95 48.67 -33.02
C THR A 122 11.93 47.25 -32.44
N THR A 123 12.96 46.46 -32.80
CA THR A 123 13.22 45.15 -32.22
C THR A 123 14.56 45.22 -31.53
N ALA A 124 14.60 44.75 -30.29
CA ALA A 124 15.83 44.66 -29.49
C ALA A 124 16.02 43.20 -29.01
N TYR A 125 17.24 42.74 -29.00
CA TYR A 125 17.63 41.46 -28.45
C TYR A 125 18.54 41.67 -27.25
N SER A 126 18.32 40.90 -26.18
CA SER A 126 19.21 40.84 -25.01
C SER A 126 19.62 39.40 -24.80
N THR A 127 20.90 39.15 -24.71
CA THR A 127 21.44 37.82 -24.49
C THR A 127 22.28 37.76 -23.24
N GLN A 128 22.20 36.66 -22.55
CA GLN A 128 23.15 36.21 -21.53
C GLN A 128 23.73 34.89 -22.00
N PRO A 129 24.81 34.89 -22.81
CA PRO A 129 25.34 33.67 -23.42
C PRO A 129 25.79 32.65 -22.39
N LEU A 130 26.33 33.09 -21.28
CA LEU A 130 26.72 32.24 -20.16
C LEU A 130 26.57 33.01 -18.85
N LEU A 131 25.87 32.40 -17.91
CA LEU A 131 25.71 32.85 -16.56
C LEU A 131 25.84 31.67 -15.61
N ILE A 132 26.75 31.77 -14.64
CA ILE A 132 27.01 30.75 -13.63
C ILE A 132 26.62 31.33 -12.29
N GLY A 133 25.87 30.60 -11.47
CA GLY A 133 25.48 31.12 -10.17
C GLY A 133 25.34 30.05 -9.11
N TYR A 134 25.27 30.54 -7.88
CA TYR A 134 25.08 29.73 -6.69
C TYR A 134 24.05 30.41 -5.78
N GLU A 135 23.11 29.60 -5.29
CA GLU A 135 22.12 30.04 -4.32
C GLU A 135 22.15 29.13 -3.09
N GLN A 136 22.13 29.75 -1.91
CA GLN A 136 22.28 29.06 -0.64
C GLN A 136 21.48 29.72 0.47
N SER A 137 20.59 28.96 1.11
CA SER A 137 20.02 29.39 2.38
C SER A 137 20.99 29.06 3.52
N LEU A 138 21.57 30.11 4.17
CA LEU A 138 22.66 29.96 5.14
C LEU A 138 22.18 29.34 6.46
N PHE A 139 20.98 29.69 6.91
CA PHE A 139 20.38 29.19 8.17
C PHE A 139 19.10 28.41 7.95
N GLY A 140 18.84 28.02 6.70
CA GLY A 140 17.65 27.33 6.30
C GLY A 140 17.65 25.85 6.68
N TYR A 141 16.49 25.26 6.51
CA TYR A 141 16.33 23.81 6.59
C TYR A 141 16.87 23.16 5.31
N ASN A 142 17.76 22.20 5.47
CA ASN A 142 18.30 21.42 4.35
C ASN A 142 17.45 20.17 4.15
N SER A 143 16.48 20.23 3.22
CA SER A 143 15.61 19.10 2.88
C SER A 143 16.40 17.92 2.32
N LEU A 144 17.35 18.17 1.41
CA LEU A 144 18.17 17.14 0.77
C LEU A 144 18.93 16.28 1.78
N LYS A 145 19.43 16.90 2.87
CA LYS A 145 20.10 16.17 3.96
C LYS A 145 19.14 15.22 4.69
N TRP A 146 17.90 15.64 4.90
CA TRP A 146 16.89 14.83 5.58
C TRP A 146 16.32 13.75 4.65
N ASP A 147 16.06 14.08 3.40
CA ASP A 147 15.62 13.14 2.39
C ASP A 147 16.63 11.98 2.22
N ARG A 148 17.95 12.30 2.27
CA ARG A 148 19.02 11.29 2.25
C ARG A 148 18.95 10.31 3.43
N LYS A 149 18.38 10.72 4.56
CA LYS A 149 18.21 9.86 5.74
C LYS A 149 16.90 9.09 5.72
N ILE A 150 15.84 9.70 5.19
CA ILE A 150 14.46 9.20 5.26
C ILE A 150 14.12 8.31 4.08
N GLU A 151 14.39 8.75 2.85
CA GLU A 151 13.96 8.05 1.63
C GLU A 151 14.52 6.61 1.48
N PRO A 152 15.78 6.32 1.88
CA PRO A 152 16.25 4.93 1.89
C PRO A 152 15.50 4.03 2.89
N ILE A 153 15.06 4.59 4.04
CA ILE A 153 14.26 3.86 5.02
C ILE A 153 12.88 3.57 4.43
N ARG A 154 12.22 4.59 3.87
CA ARG A 154 10.91 4.47 3.21
C ARG A 154 10.93 3.44 2.09
N TYR A 155 11.97 3.40 1.29
CA TYR A 155 12.10 2.39 0.23
C TYR A 155 12.31 0.96 0.76
N ARG A 156 13.11 0.80 1.85
CA ARG A 156 13.26 -0.52 2.51
C ARG A 156 11.96 -0.99 3.14
N GLU A 157 11.24 -0.08 3.82
CA GLU A 157 9.91 -0.33 4.36
C GLU A 157 8.96 -0.80 3.26
N ALA A 158 8.86 -0.07 2.14
CA ALA A 158 8.00 -0.43 1.02
C ALA A 158 8.36 -1.80 0.40
N LYS A 159 9.65 -2.14 0.33
CA LYS A 159 10.11 -3.45 -0.14
C LYS A 159 9.66 -4.57 0.79
N LYS A 160 9.81 -4.38 2.10
CA LYS A 160 9.38 -5.34 3.12
C LYS A 160 7.85 -5.47 3.15
N GLN A 161 7.14 -4.34 3.03
CA GLN A 161 5.68 -4.29 2.93
C GLN A 161 5.16 -5.08 1.73
N TYR A 162 5.82 -4.97 0.58
CA TYR A 162 5.47 -5.78 -0.59
C TYR A 162 5.64 -7.28 -0.31
N SER A 163 6.77 -7.67 0.30
CA SER A 163 7.00 -9.08 0.66
C SER A 163 5.96 -9.60 1.64
N GLU A 164 5.66 -8.84 2.70
CA GLU A 164 4.62 -9.16 3.69
C GLU A 164 3.24 -9.28 3.03
N THR A 165 2.89 -8.35 2.15
CA THR A 165 1.60 -8.39 1.44
C THR A 165 1.47 -9.64 0.55
N ILE A 166 2.54 -10.07 -0.13
CA ILE A 166 2.54 -11.31 -0.91
C ILE A 166 2.36 -12.55 -0.01
N GLU A 167 2.98 -12.58 1.17
CA GLU A 167 2.76 -13.67 2.12
C GLU A 167 1.34 -13.65 2.71
N LEU A 168 0.79 -12.47 2.99
CA LEU A 168 -0.61 -12.32 3.43
C LEU A 168 -1.59 -12.78 2.35
N ILE A 169 -1.32 -12.49 1.07
CA ILE A 169 -2.09 -13.02 -0.06
C ILE A 169 -2.06 -14.55 -0.07
N SER A 170 -0.90 -15.15 0.19
CA SER A 170 -0.76 -16.61 0.28
C SER A 170 -1.54 -17.19 1.45
N ALA A 171 -1.48 -16.55 2.62
CA ALA A 171 -2.25 -16.95 3.81
C ALA A 171 -3.76 -16.84 3.57
N THR A 172 -4.21 -15.77 2.90
CA THR A 172 -5.61 -15.59 2.52
C THR A 172 -6.04 -16.67 1.50
N ALA A 173 -5.18 -17.00 0.53
CA ALA A 173 -5.42 -18.08 -0.42
C ALA A 173 -5.59 -19.43 0.29
N CYS A 174 -4.76 -19.73 1.29
CA CYS A 174 -4.92 -20.92 2.15
C CYS A 174 -6.27 -20.90 2.88
N THR A 175 -6.66 -19.76 3.44
CA THR A 175 -7.95 -19.64 4.13
C THR A 175 -9.12 -19.89 3.18
N GLN A 176 -9.11 -19.32 1.98
CA GLN A 176 -10.15 -19.56 0.98
C GLN A 176 -10.19 -21.01 0.51
N PHE A 177 -9.01 -21.64 0.32
CA PHE A 177 -8.91 -23.05 -0.05
C PHE A 177 -9.55 -23.96 1.00
N PHE A 178 -9.18 -23.79 2.27
CA PHE A 178 -9.73 -24.61 3.35
C PHE A 178 -11.19 -24.28 3.68
N SER A 179 -11.64 -23.05 3.48
CA SER A 179 -13.07 -22.70 3.59
C SER A 179 -13.91 -23.47 2.56
N LEU A 180 -13.43 -23.57 1.32
CA LEU A 180 -14.12 -24.36 0.29
C LEU A 180 -14.06 -25.87 0.61
N ALA A 181 -12.90 -26.38 1.05
CA ALA A 181 -12.74 -27.77 1.46
C ALA A 181 -13.67 -28.13 2.62
N MET A 182 -13.82 -27.26 3.61
CA MET A 182 -14.77 -27.41 4.71
C MET A 182 -16.21 -27.44 4.21
N ALA A 183 -16.62 -26.52 3.34
CA ALA A 183 -17.96 -26.48 2.79
C ALA A 183 -18.30 -27.75 1.95
N GLN A 184 -17.30 -28.32 1.25
CA GLN A 184 -17.47 -29.62 0.57
C GLN A 184 -17.72 -30.75 1.56
N THR A 185 -16.95 -30.80 2.65
CA THR A 185 -17.09 -31.79 3.71
C THR A 185 -18.42 -31.65 4.46
N GLU A 186 -18.82 -30.43 4.77
CA GLU A 186 -20.11 -30.13 5.42
C GLU A 186 -21.30 -30.57 4.59
N LEU A 187 -21.30 -30.38 3.27
CA LEU A 187 -22.34 -30.86 2.38
C LEU A 187 -22.40 -32.40 2.36
N GLU A 188 -21.25 -33.05 2.30
CA GLU A 188 -21.20 -34.54 2.33
C GLU A 188 -21.75 -35.07 3.66
N MET A 189 -21.36 -34.46 4.79
CA MET A 189 -21.87 -34.81 6.12
C MET A 189 -23.38 -34.55 6.24
N ALA A 190 -23.87 -33.39 5.77
CA ALA A 190 -25.31 -33.09 5.78
C ALA A 190 -26.13 -34.09 4.97
N ARG A 191 -25.63 -34.49 3.80
CA ARG A 191 -26.27 -35.57 2.98
C ARG A 191 -26.29 -36.91 3.68
N GLN A 192 -25.20 -37.29 4.37
CA GLN A 192 -25.14 -38.54 5.14
C GLN A 192 -26.09 -38.50 6.33
N ASN A 193 -26.16 -37.38 7.05
CA ASN A 193 -27.09 -37.19 8.17
C ASN A 193 -28.53 -37.24 7.70
N PHE A 194 -28.88 -36.59 6.60
CA PHE A 194 -30.21 -36.65 6.01
C PHE A 194 -30.58 -38.10 5.63
N ALA A 195 -29.70 -38.82 4.97
CA ALA A 195 -29.94 -40.23 4.62
C ALA A 195 -30.15 -41.11 5.86
N SER A 196 -29.42 -40.84 6.94
CA SER A 196 -29.56 -41.53 8.21
C SER A 196 -30.92 -41.17 8.88
N ALA A 197 -31.28 -39.89 8.91
CA ALA A 197 -32.56 -39.42 9.47
C ALA A 197 -33.77 -39.94 8.68
N ASP A 198 -33.70 -40.01 7.34
CA ASP A 198 -34.75 -40.56 6.49
C ASP A 198 -34.93 -42.07 6.76
N THR A 199 -33.82 -42.80 6.90
CA THR A 199 -33.85 -44.21 7.26
C THR A 199 -34.51 -44.43 8.63
N LEU A 200 -34.15 -43.64 9.64
CA LEU A 200 -34.74 -43.70 10.97
C LEU A 200 -36.23 -43.38 10.98
N TYR A 201 -36.64 -42.35 10.22
CA TYR A 201 -38.06 -41.99 10.09
C TYR A 201 -38.88 -43.12 9.44
N ARG A 202 -38.39 -43.74 8.36
CA ARG A 202 -39.06 -44.89 7.72
C ARG A 202 -39.18 -46.08 8.67
N MET A 203 -38.14 -46.37 9.46
CA MET A 203 -38.20 -47.40 10.50
C MET A 203 -39.23 -47.05 11.59
N ALA A 204 -39.34 -45.79 11.98
CA ALA A 204 -40.31 -45.33 12.95
C ALA A 204 -41.76 -45.47 12.43
N GLN A 205 -42.02 -45.16 11.16
CA GLN A 205 -43.33 -45.36 10.55
C GLN A 205 -43.78 -46.82 10.67
N GLY A 206 -42.91 -47.78 10.27
CA GLY A 206 -43.21 -49.20 10.41
C GLY A 206 -43.43 -49.65 11.87
N ARG A 207 -42.67 -49.08 12.83
CA ARG A 207 -42.85 -49.37 14.25
C ARG A 207 -44.13 -48.81 14.83
N TYR A 208 -44.57 -47.64 14.37
CA TYR A 208 -45.82 -46.99 14.73
C TYR A 208 -47.01 -47.83 14.20
N GLU A 209 -46.96 -48.27 12.98
CA GLU A 209 -47.99 -49.12 12.37
C GLU A 209 -48.25 -50.42 13.14
N ILE A 210 -47.23 -51.02 13.73
CA ILE A 210 -47.32 -52.20 14.61
C ILE A 210 -47.50 -51.89 16.09
N GLY A 211 -47.65 -50.57 16.45
CA GLY A 211 -47.95 -50.13 17.81
C GLY A 211 -46.80 -50.21 18.82
N THR A 212 -45.54 -50.28 18.36
CA THR A 212 -44.35 -50.38 19.23
C THR A 212 -43.72 -49.07 19.62
N ILE A 213 -44.10 -47.97 18.99
CA ILE A 213 -43.73 -46.59 19.36
C ILE A 213 -44.96 -45.68 19.35
N THR A 214 -44.85 -44.55 20.01
CA THR A 214 -45.91 -43.52 20.08
C THR A 214 -45.90 -42.62 18.84
N GLU A 215 -47.03 -42.00 18.52
CA GLU A 215 -47.13 -40.98 17.47
C GLU A 215 -46.17 -39.83 17.71
N ASN A 216 -46.02 -39.37 18.98
CA ASN A 216 -45.09 -38.32 19.34
C ASN A 216 -43.65 -38.66 18.99
N GLU A 217 -43.23 -39.90 19.20
CA GLU A 217 -41.86 -40.38 18.84
C GLU A 217 -41.66 -40.44 17.32
N MET A 218 -42.67 -40.84 16.54
CA MET A 218 -42.63 -40.83 15.10
C MET A 218 -42.52 -39.37 14.56
N LEU A 219 -43.36 -38.44 15.05
CA LEU A 219 -43.32 -37.03 14.68
C LEU A 219 -42.00 -36.37 15.04
N GLN A 220 -41.36 -36.76 16.13
CA GLN A 220 -40.03 -36.25 16.52
C GLN A 220 -38.97 -36.62 15.48
N LEU A 221 -39.02 -37.84 14.93
CA LEU A 221 -38.11 -38.30 13.86
C LEU A 221 -38.43 -37.65 12.51
N GLU A 222 -39.72 -37.34 12.26
CA GLU A 222 -40.11 -36.54 11.08
C GLU A 222 -39.53 -35.12 11.14
N ILE A 223 -39.66 -34.45 12.28
CA ILE A 223 -39.07 -33.11 12.50
C ILE A 223 -37.55 -33.18 12.31
N ASN A 224 -36.89 -34.19 12.86
CA ASN A 224 -35.46 -34.37 12.68
C ASN A 224 -35.07 -34.51 11.18
N ARG A 225 -35.81 -35.36 10.43
CA ARG A 225 -35.60 -35.50 8.99
C ARG A 225 -35.76 -34.18 8.23
N LEU A 226 -36.80 -33.40 8.54
CA LEU A 226 -37.04 -32.09 7.93
C LEU A 226 -35.93 -31.07 8.27
N ASN A 227 -35.41 -31.13 9.50
CA ASN A 227 -34.27 -30.27 9.89
C ASN A 227 -33.01 -30.66 9.11
N GLU A 228 -32.73 -31.98 8.95
CA GLU A 228 -31.57 -32.43 8.17
C GLU A 228 -31.72 -32.10 6.68
N GLU A 229 -32.95 -32.11 6.13
CA GLU A 229 -33.22 -31.66 4.77
C GLU A 229 -32.89 -30.17 4.60
N THR A 230 -33.23 -29.35 5.59
CA THR A 230 -32.87 -27.90 5.64
C THR A 230 -31.35 -27.73 5.73
N ASN A 231 -30.67 -28.52 6.56
CA ASN A 231 -29.20 -28.48 6.68
C ASN A 231 -28.50 -28.80 5.35
N VAL A 232 -29.05 -29.71 4.53
CA VAL A 232 -28.52 -30.00 3.17
C VAL A 232 -28.63 -28.77 2.28
N MET A 233 -29.81 -28.09 2.28
CA MET A 233 -30.02 -26.88 1.47
C MET A 233 -29.05 -25.75 1.89
N ASP A 234 -28.89 -25.54 3.19
CA ASP A 234 -27.94 -24.52 3.72
C ASP A 234 -26.49 -24.86 3.34
N ALA A 235 -26.10 -26.14 3.44
CA ALA A 235 -24.75 -26.56 3.04
C ALA A 235 -24.51 -26.42 1.53
N GLU A 236 -25.55 -26.60 0.68
CA GLU A 236 -25.44 -26.34 -0.77
C GLU A 236 -25.24 -24.87 -1.09
N ILE A 237 -25.89 -23.96 -0.34
CA ILE A 237 -25.71 -22.51 -0.45
C ILE A 237 -24.28 -22.14 -0.04
N ASN A 238 -23.84 -22.63 1.13
CA ASN A 238 -22.48 -22.36 1.67
C ASN A 238 -21.39 -22.83 0.70
N LEU A 239 -21.56 -24.01 0.09
CA LEU A 239 -20.62 -24.52 -0.91
C LEU A 239 -20.55 -23.60 -2.14
N ARG A 240 -21.71 -23.13 -2.62
CA ARG A 240 -21.77 -22.21 -3.76
C ARG A 240 -21.08 -20.90 -3.43
N GLU A 241 -21.32 -20.33 -2.25
CA GLU A 241 -20.65 -19.10 -1.79
C GLU A 241 -19.13 -19.30 -1.67
N ALA A 242 -18.67 -20.38 -1.05
CA ALA A 242 -17.25 -20.67 -0.91
C ALA A 242 -16.57 -20.83 -2.28
N LYS A 243 -17.22 -21.51 -3.25
CA LYS A 243 -16.74 -21.59 -4.64
C LYS A 243 -16.64 -20.22 -5.29
N GLN A 244 -17.63 -19.35 -5.10
CA GLN A 244 -17.63 -18.01 -5.67
C GLN A 244 -16.55 -17.13 -5.03
N ASN A 245 -16.34 -17.24 -3.74
CA ASN A 245 -15.32 -16.48 -3.01
C ASN A 245 -13.91 -16.79 -3.53
N ILE A 246 -13.55 -18.07 -3.66
CA ILE A 246 -12.23 -18.45 -4.20
C ILE A 246 -12.08 -18.06 -5.68
N ARG A 247 -13.14 -18.21 -6.49
CA ARG A 247 -13.15 -17.77 -7.90
C ARG A 247 -12.85 -16.27 -8.02
N THR A 248 -13.56 -15.45 -7.27
CA THR A 248 -13.35 -14.00 -7.24
C THR A 248 -11.97 -13.65 -6.74
N TYR A 249 -11.51 -14.31 -5.69
CA TYR A 249 -10.19 -14.07 -5.11
C TYR A 249 -9.03 -14.36 -6.07
N LEU A 250 -9.15 -15.44 -6.85
CA LEU A 250 -8.17 -15.84 -7.85
C LEU A 250 -8.37 -15.16 -9.22
N ALA A 251 -9.42 -14.36 -9.39
CA ALA A 251 -9.85 -13.79 -10.66
C ALA A 251 -9.99 -14.84 -11.78
N LEU A 252 -10.62 -15.99 -11.44
CA LEU A 252 -10.93 -17.04 -12.42
C LEU A 252 -12.18 -16.67 -13.19
N ASP A 253 -12.20 -17.04 -14.49
CA ASP A 253 -13.38 -16.87 -15.34
C ASP A 253 -14.56 -17.73 -14.83
N GLU A 254 -15.79 -17.22 -14.99
CA GLU A 254 -17.01 -17.92 -14.54
C GLU A 254 -17.24 -19.27 -15.24
N SER A 255 -16.72 -19.41 -16.45
CA SER A 255 -16.83 -20.64 -17.24
C SER A 255 -15.96 -21.80 -16.72
N ILE A 256 -14.95 -21.50 -15.87
CA ILE A 256 -14.02 -22.50 -15.35
C ILE A 256 -14.65 -23.20 -14.16
N ASP A 257 -15.00 -24.49 -14.31
CA ASP A 257 -15.31 -25.34 -13.16
C ASP A 257 -14.02 -25.94 -12.57
N PHE A 258 -13.94 -26.03 -11.25
CA PHE A 258 -12.77 -26.53 -10.55
C PHE A 258 -13.14 -27.32 -9.29
N ASN A 259 -12.30 -28.30 -8.96
CA ASN A 259 -12.37 -29.09 -7.75
C ASN A 259 -11.03 -29.00 -6.99
N LEU A 260 -11.10 -29.12 -5.66
CA LEU A 260 -9.91 -29.07 -4.82
C LEU A 260 -9.29 -30.47 -4.65
N LEU A 261 -7.96 -30.48 -4.63
CA LEU A 261 -7.17 -31.63 -4.14
C LEU A 261 -6.74 -31.30 -2.69
N ILE A 262 -7.49 -31.86 -1.73
CA ILE A 262 -7.23 -31.65 -0.30
C ILE A 262 -5.99 -32.48 0.08
N PRO A 263 -5.00 -31.87 0.78
CA PRO A 263 -3.81 -32.60 1.23
C PRO A 263 -4.17 -33.60 2.34
N ASP A 264 -3.67 -34.84 2.21
CA ASP A 264 -3.94 -35.93 3.15
C ASP A 264 -3.05 -35.88 4.43
N SER A 265 -2.01 -35.04 4.41
CA SER A 265 -1.05 -34.95 5.52
C SER A 265 -0.90 -33.52 6.04
N VAL A 266 -0.81 -33.42 7.35
CA VAL A 266 -0.50 -32.16 8.04
C VAL A 266 1.00 -32.17 8.39
N PRO A 267 1.79 -31.17 7.96
CA PRO A 267 3.21 -31.10 8.34
C PRO A 267 3.36 -30.86 9.84
N GLU A 268 4.20 -31.67 10.48
CA GLU A 268 4.52 -31.52 11.89
C GLU A 268 5.89 -30.85 12.03
N PHE A 269 5.91 -29.60 12.51
CA PHE A 269 7.13 -28.89 12.88
C PHE A 269 6.82 -27.85 13.93
N GLU A 270 7.84 -27.48 14.73
CA GLU A 270 7.76 -26.42 15.71
C GLU A 270 8.61 -25.23 15.26
N VAL A 271 8.13 -24.04 15.54
CA VAL A 271 8.84 -22.78 15.25
C VAL A 271 9.53 -22.31 16.54
N PRO A 272 10.88 -22.26 16.59
CA PRO A 272 11.60 -21.69 17.72
C PRO A 272 11.34 -20.18 17.83
N LEU A 273 10.98 -19.70 19.02
CA LEU A 273 10.66 -18.29 19.25
C LEU A 273 11.83 -17.35 18.88
N SER A 274 13.07 -17.73 19.23
CA SER A 274 14.25 -16.92 18.91
C SER A 274 14.45 -16.71 17.41
N LEU A 275 14.28 -17.76 16.62
CA LEU A 275 14.38 -17.68 15.15
C LEU A 275 13.23 -16.84 14.56
N ALA A 276 12.01 -17.04 15.07
CA ALA A 276 10.85 -16.26 14.63
C ALA A 276 11.05 -14.76 14.90
N MET A 277 11.54 -14.39 16.08
CA MET A 277 11.83 -12.99 16.43
C MET A 277 12.92 -12.39 15.54
N GLU A 278 14.01 -13.10 15.30
CA GLU A 278 15.09 -12.64 14.43
C GLU A 278 14.58 -12.38 13.00
N LEU A 279 13.88 -13.35 12.42
CA LEU A 279 13.33 -13.24 11.07
C LEU A 279 12.22 -12.18 10.96
N ALA A 280 11.38 -12.02 12.00
CA ALA A 280 10.36 -10.99 12.04
C ALA A 280 11.00 -9.59 12.03
N HIS A 281 12.00 -9.33 12.87
CA HIS A 281 12.75 -8.06 12.86
C HIS A 281 13.46 -7.79 11.53
N ALA A 282 14.00 -8.83 10.91
CA ALA A 282 14.71 -8.69 9.64
C ALA A 282 13.75 -8.39 8.46
N ASN A 283 12.59 -9.02 8.41
CA ASN A 283 11.73 -9.05 7.22
C ASN A 283 10.45 -8.22 7.34
N SER A 284 9.91 -7.94 8.54
CA SER A 284 8.72 -7.10 8.71
C SER A 284 9.00 -5.63 8.35
N PRO A 285 8.03 -4.91 7.80
CA PRO A 285 8.09 -3.47 7.56
C PRO A 285 8.08 -2.65 8.86
N ASP A 286 7.48 -3.13 9.94
CA ASP A 286 7.26 -2.41 11.20
C ASP A 286 8.53 -1.76 11.78
N PRO A 287 9.69 -2.45 11.90
CA PRO A 287 10.91 -1.83 12.39
C PRO A 287 11.40 -0.65 11.52
N GLU A 288 11.22 -0.71 10.21
CA GLU A 288 11.58 0.39 9.31
C GLU A 288 10.55 1.53 9.40
N TYR A 289 9.27 1.22 9.54
CA TYR A 289 8.19 2.19 9.76
C TYR A 289 8.44 3.03 11.02
N TYR A 290 8.70 2.38 12.16
CA TYR A 290 8.96 3.10 13.42
C TYR A 290 10.24 3.95 13.35
N LYS A 291 11.29 3.48 12.69
CA LYS A 291 12.49 4.29 12.41
C LYS A 291 12.17 5.50 11.56
N ARG A 292 11.33 5.34 10.52
CA ARG A 292 10.97 6.41 9.60
C ARG A 292 10.17 7.50 10.28
N ILE A 293 9.11 7.19 11.02
CA ILE A 293 8.26 8.20 11.68
C ILE A 293 9.04 9.04 12.70
N VAL A 294 10.00 8.44 13.41
CA VAL A 294 10.90 9.19 14.31
C VAL A 294 11.81 10.11 13.49
N LYS A 295 12.41 9.64 12.39
CA LYS A 295 13.28 10.46 11.52
C LYS A 295 12.52 11.60 10.83
N GLU A 296 11.30 11.37 10.40
CA GLU A 296 10.42 12.42 9.86
C GLU A 296 10.08 13.47 10.92
N SER A 297 9.85 13.05 12.16
CA SER A 297 9.57 13.97 13.27
C SER A 297 10.81 14.79 13.67
N GLU A 298 12.01 14.18 13.65
CA GLU A 298 13.28 14.91 13.83
C GLU A 298 13.47 15.96 12.72
N SER A 299 13.15 15.60 11.48
CA SER A 299 13.19 16.48 10.31
C SER A 299 12.22 17.66 10.47
N ASN A 300 10.97 17.37 10.87
CA ASN A 300 9.95 18.39 11.11
C ASN A 300 10.35 19.35 12.25
N LEU A 301 10.98 18.84 13.31
CA LEU A 301 11.52 19.68 14.37
C LEU A 301 12.66 20.58 13.87
N ALA A 302 13.56 20.04 13.04
CA ALA A 302 14.64 20.83 12.42
C ALA A 302 14.07 21.92 11.49
N TYR A 303 13.05 21.59 10.69
CA TYR A 303 12.32 22.54 9.85
C TYR A 303 11.66 23.65 10.68
N ALA A 304 10.95 23.29 11.75
CA ALA A 304 10.31 24.27 12.63
C ALA A 304 11.34 25.21 13.29
N LYS A 305 12.48 24.67 13.74
CA LYS A 305 13.58 25.46 14.32
C LYS A 305 14.20 26.42 13.30
N ALA A 306 14.46 25.97 12.08
CA ALA A 306 15.01 26.79 11.02
C ALA A 306 14.06 27.93 10.64
N ASN A 307 12.76 27.67 10.54
CA ASN A 307 11.76 28.69 10.18
C ASN A 307 11.41 29.68 11.30
N ALA A 308 11.72 29.34 12.56
CA ALA A 308 11.49 30.23 13.71
C ALA A 308 12.65 31.18 13.98
N ARG A 309 13.72 31.12 13.20
CA ARG A 309 14.95 31.93 13.35
C ARG A 309 15.11 32.92 12.20
N MET A 310 16.16 33.73 12.29
CA MET A 310 16.63 34.55 11.17
C MET A 310 16.91 33.66 9.96
N LYS A 311 16.49 34.13 8.78
CA LYS A 311 16.81 33.53 7.48
C LYS A 311 17.82 34.43 6.77
N ALA A 312 18.79 33.85 6.12
CA ALA A 312 19.73 34.54 5.28
C ALA A 312 19.94 33.73 4.01
N ASP A 313 19.66 34.33 2.87
CA ASP A 313 19.78 33.71 1.57
C ASP A 313 20.87 34.40 0.77
N LEU A 314 21.91 33.64 0.41
CA LEU A 314 23.00 34.07 -0.46
C LEU A 314 22.65 33.74 -1.88
N TYR A 315 22.79 34.73 -2.77
CA TYR A 315 22.70 34.53 -4.21
C TYR A 315 23.91 35.21 -4.86
N VAL A 316 24.65 34.44 -5.67
CA VAL A 316 25.82 34.94 -6.39
C VAL A 316 25.74 34.44 -7.82
N GLN A 317 26.02 35.35 -8.77
CA GLN A 317 26.11 34.99 -10.19
C GLN A 317 27.20 35.79 -10.89
N PHE A 318 27.85 35.13 -11.85
CA PHE A 318 28.84 35.69 -12.74
C PHE A 318 28.51 35.30 -14.16
N GLY A 319 28.67 36.20 -15.10
CA GLY A 319 28.34 35.89 -16.49
C GLY A 319 28.65 36.97 -17.47
N LEU A 320 28.05 36.84 -18.62
CA LEU A 320 28.19 37.73 -19.75
C LEU A 320 26.78 38.17 -20.20
N SER A 321 26.63 39.44 -20.55
CA SER A 321 25.40 39.99 -21.11
C SER A 321 25.68 40.99 -22.21
N GLN A 322 24.78 41.07 -23.20
CA GLN A 322 24.84 42.00 -24.28
C GLN A 322 23.47 42.30 -24.85
N THR A 323 23.29 43.49 -25.40
CA THR A 323 22.11 43.89 -26.14
C THR A 323 22.47 44.24 -27.55
N GLY A 324 21.55 44.08 -28.48
CA GLY A 324 21.75 44.39 -29.89
C GLY A 324 20.44 44.54 -30.65
N ALA A 325 20.48 45.17 -31.85
CA ALA A 325 19.33 45.24 -32.72
C ALA A 325 19.01 43.90 -33.46
N ASP A 326 19.98 43.01 -33.52
CA ASP A 326 19.84 41.64 -34.00
C ASP A 326 20.56 40.65 -33.12
N ILE A 327 20.28 39.35 -33.28
CA ILE A 327 20.89 38.30 -32.49
C ILE A 327 22.41 38.27 -32.60
N GLY A 328 22.93 38.51 -33.84
CA GLY A 328 24.37 38.53 -34.08
C GLY A 328 25.09 39.66 -33.31
N GLN A 329 24.50 40.84 -33.17
CA GLN A 329 25.04 41.92 -32.38
C GLN A 329 24.91 41.66 -30.89
N SER A 330 23.82 41.04 -30.45
CA SER A 330 23.60 40.73 -29.03
C SER A 330 24.54 39.64 -28.46
N VAL A 331 25.31 38.95 -29.31
CA VAL A 331 26.34 37.98 -28.86
C VAL A 331 27.78 38.46 -29.10
N LYS A 332 27.97 39.58 -29.83
CA LYS A 332 29.30 40.15 -30.13
C LYS A 332 29.74 41.01 -28.97
N LYS A 333 30.96 40.79 -28.48
CA LYS A 333 31.61 41.59 -27.39
C LYS A 333 30.72 41.70 -26.12
N PRO A 334 30.30 40.59 -25.52
CA PRO A 334 29.50 40.64 -24.32
C PRO A 334 30.25 41.26 -23.15
N LEU A 335 29.54 42.02 -22.34
CA LEU A 335 30.05 42.66 -21.16
C LEU A 335 29.99 41.69 -19.95
N HIS A 336 30.95 41.85 -19.04
CA HIS A 336 30.92 41.09 -17.77
C HIS A 336 29.73 41.54 -16.93
N GLN A 337 29.06 40.59 -16.32
CA GLN A 337 27.95 40.78 -15.41
C GLN A 337 28.25 40.06 -14.11
N GLU A 338 28.24 40.76 -13.01
CA GLU A 338 28.43 40.20 -11.68
C GLU A 338 27.28 40.66 -10.79
N TYR A 339 26.74 39.76 -10.02
CA TYR A 339 25.70 40.09 -9.05
C TYR A 339 25.87 39.22 -7.82
N ALA A 340 25.94 39.84 -6.65
CA ALA A 340 25.95 39.17 -5.36
C ALA A 340 24.93 39.82 -4.44
N SER A 341 24.12 39.07 -3.78
CA SER A 341 23.17 39.56 -2.79
C SER A 341 23.08 38.63 -1.60
N ILE A 342 22.90 39.21 -0.42
CA ILE A 342 22.55 38.51 0.81
C ILE A 342 21.26 39.13 1.32
N SER A 343 20.20 38.35 1.28
CA SER A 343 18.90 38.72 1.81
C SER A 343 18.76 38.23 3.25
N LEU A 344 18.48 39.17 4.18
CA LEU A 344 18.27 38.85 5.59
C LEU A 344 16.79 39.07 5.94
N SER A 345 16.18 38.07 6.56
CA SER A 345 14.81 38.15 7.08
C SER A 345 14.78 37.73 8.54
N LEU A 346 14.43 38.67 9.42
CA LEU A 346 14.34 38.43 10.85
C LEU A 346 12.91 38.74 11.33
N PRO A 347 12.21 37.78 11.90
CA PRO A 347 10.91 38.03 12.51
C PRO A 347 11.11 38.83 13.81
N ILE A 348 10.78 40.15 13.79
CA ILE A 348 10.93 41.02 14.95
C ILE A 348 9.81 40.78 15.96
N LEU A 349 8.57 40.64 15.49
CA LEU A 349 7.40 40.42 16.32
C LEU A 349 6.48 39.42 15.65
N ASP A 350 6.37 38.22 16.21
CA ASP A 350 5.52 37.10 15.70
C ASP A 350 4.52 36.59 16.75
N TRP A 351 4.39 37.29 17.88
CA TRP A 351 3.52 36.91 19.00
C TRP A 351 3.77 35.51 19.55
N GLY A 352 4.99 35.00 19.38
CA GLY A 352 5.37 33.65 19.80
C GLY A 352 5.01 32.54 18.83
N ARG A 353 4.55 32.85 17.61
CA ARG A 353 4.16 31.87 16.57
C ARG A 353 5.30 30.92 16.23
N GLY A 354 6.52 31.42 16.03
CA GLY A 354 7.69 30.58 15.76
C GLY A 354 8.02 29.64 16.92
N ARG A 355 8.04 30.19 18.16
CA ARG A 355 8.25 29.38 19.38
C ARG A 355 7.16 28.34 19.58
N GLY A 356 5.90 28.69 19.30
CA GLY A 356 4.77 27.77 19.37
C GLY A 356 4.94 26.60 18.41
N LYS A 357 5.30 26.86 17.14
CA LYS A 357 5.56 25.80 16.14
C LYS A 357 6.69 24.84 16.56
N VAL A 358 7.76 25.39 17.15
CA VAL A 358 8.87 24.54 17.66
C VAL A 358 8.41 23.67 18.82
N LYS A 359 7.60 24.20 19.75
CA LYS A 359 7.03 23.41 20.86
C LYS A 359 6.13 22.30 20.34
N VAL A 360 5.24 22.59 19.38
CA VAL A 360 4.40 21.58 18.73
C VAL A 360 5.23 20.47 18.10
N ALA A 361 6.23 20.85 17.29
CA ALA A 361 7.10 19.86 16.63
C ALA A 361 7.91 19.03 17.64
N LYS A 362 8.34 19.63 18.76
CA LYS A 362 9.01 18.91 19.85
C LYS A 362 8.09 17.91 20.53
N SER A 363 6.84 18.31 20.82
CA SER A 363 5.84 17.42 21.42
C SER A 363 5.48 16.28 20.47
N GLN A 364 5.37 16.57 19.16
CA GLN A 364 5.11 15.53 18.14
C GLN A 364 6.27 14.53 18.01
N LEU A 365 7.52 14.98 18.13
CA LEU A 365 8.68 14.10 18.17
C LEU A 365 8.63 13.19 19.39
N ALA A 366 8.36 13.74 20.59
CA ALA A 366 8.22 12.93 21.80
C ALA A 366 7.09 11.92 21.70
N LEU A 367 5.93 12.33 21.15
CA LEU A 367 4.80 11.43 20.87
C LEU A 367 5.23 10.28 19.95
N ASN A 368 5.85 10.59 18.82
CA ASN A 368 6.23 9.57 17.84
C ASN A 368 7.36 8.64 18.34
N GLN A 369 8.21 9.12 19.25
CA GLN A 369 9.19 8.27 19.96
C GLN A 369 8.48 7.27 20.87
N THR A 370 7.50 7.72 21.67
CA THR A 370 6.69 6.83 22.51
C THR A 370 5.87 5.84 21.68
N VAL A 371 5.24 6.30 20.57
CA VAL A 371 4.50 5.42 19.65
C VAL A 371 5.42 4.37 19.03
N ALA A 372 6.63 4.74 18.65
CA ALA A 372 7.60 3.79 18.09
C ALA A 372 8.05 2.75 19.11
N GLU A 373 8.31 3.17 20.35
CA GLU A 373 8.70 2.26 21.44
C GLU A 373 7.55 1.30 21.80
N GLN A 374 6.34 1.83 22.00
CA GLN A 374 5.16 1.01 22.26
C GLN A 374 4.88 0.05 21.11
N GLY A 375 4.89 0.54 19.86
CA GLY A 375 4.64 -0.28 18.69
C GLY A 375 5.65 -1.41 18.51
N MET A 376 6.93 -1.19 18.83
CA MET A 376 7.93 -2.27 18.83
C MET A 376 7.67 -3.31 19.92
N ASN A 377 7.19 -2.90 21.11
CA ASN A 377 6.80 -3.82 22.15
C ASN A 377 5.58 -4.66 21.72
N ASP A 378 4.57 -4.02 21.17
CA ASP A 378 3.36 -4.69 20.67
C ASP A 378 3.70 -5.67 19.53
N PHE A 379 4.60 -5.27 18.63
CA PHE A 379 5.13 -6.13 17.56
C PHE A 379 5.78 -7.40 18.14
N ASN A 380 6.67 -7.25 19.11
CA ASN A 380 7.34 -8.38 19.74
C ASN A 380 6.36 -9.33 20.44
N GLN A 381 5.40 -8.78 21.20
CA GLN A 381 4.35 -9.57 21.86
C GLN A 381 3.46 -10.31 20.86
N ASN A 382 3.15 -9.67 19.72
CA ASN A 382 2.35 -10.30 18.69
C ASN A 382 3.08 -11.48 18.03
N VAL A 383 4.38 -11.33 17.73
CA VAL A 383 5.20 -12.44 17.21
C VAL A 383 5.24 -13.60 18.20
N GLU A 384 5.48 -13.34 19.48
CA GLU A 384 5.47 -14.36 20.53
C GLU A 384 4.13 -15.09 20.58
N LYS A 385 3.02 -14.34 20.61
CA LYS A 385 1.67 -14.89 20.60
C LYS A 385 1.41 -15.80 19.40
N LEU A 386 1.80 -15.36 18.20
CA LEU A 386 1.61 -16.12 16.96
C LEU A 386 2.42 -17.43 16.98
N VAL A 387 3.66 -17.40 17.46
CA VAL A 387 4.49 -18.60 17.60
C VAL A 387 3.88 -19.58 18.57
N LEU A 388 3.43 -19.11 19.73
CA LEU A 388 2.75 -19.96 20.72
C LEU A 388 1.48 -20.58 20.15
N GLN A 389 0.65 -19.78 19.46
CA GLN A 389 -0.57 -20.27 18.81
C GLN A 389 -0.27 -21.33 17.75
N PHE A 390 0.75 -21.10 16.93
CA PHE A 390 1.15 -22.03 15.89
C PHE A 390 1.63 -23.37 16.49
N ASN A 391 2.54 -23.33 17.44
CA ASN A 391 3.09 -24.55 18.05
C ASN A 391 2.04 -25.37 18.83
N MET A 392 0.93 -24.73 19.23
CA MET A 392 -0.21 -25.43 19.85
C MET A 392 -1.13 -26.12 18.85
N GLN A 393 -1.07 -25.78 17.54
CA GLN A 393 -2.02 -26.32 16.55
C GLN A 393 -1.87 -27.83 16.35
N GLY A 394 -0.66 -28.37 16.32
CA GLY A 394 -0.44 -29.83 16.21
C GLY A 394 -1.16 -30.62 17.31
N ARG A 395 -1.07 -30.12 18.57
CA ARG A 395 -1.78 -30.73 19.69
C ARG A 395 -3.31 -30.63 19.55
N LYS A 396 -3.83 -29.49 19.07
CA LYS A 396 -5.27 -29.33 18.83
C LYS A 396 -5.78 -30.29 17.76
N VAL A 397 -5.04 -30.46 16.65
CA VAL A 397 -5.37 -31.43 15.60
C VAL A 397 -5.42 -32.85 16.14
N ASN A 398 -4.44 -33.25 16.95
CA ASN A 398 -4.43 -34.58 17.56
C ASN A 398 -5.62 -34.82 18.50
N ILE A 399 -5.97 -33.81 19.32
CA ILE A 399 -7.16 -33.87 20.18
C ILE A 399 -8.44 -33.99 19.35
N ALA A 400 -8.59 -33.14 18.29
CA ALA A 400 -9.74 -33.16 17.42
C ALA A 400 -9.91 -34.52 16.71
N SER A 401 -8.83 -35.09 16.19
CA SER A 401 -8.84 -36.43 15.56
C SER A 401 -9.27 -37.54 16.55
N LEU A 402 -8.77 -37.47 17.79
CA LEU A 402 -9.20 -38.45 18.82
C LEU A 402 -10.68 -38.28 19.20
N THR A 403 -11.13 -37.02 19.32
CA THR A 403 -12.52 -36.68 19.62
C THR A 403 -13.46 -37.22 18.52
N ASP A 404 -13.12 -36.97 17.25
CA ASP A 404 -13.88 -37.45 16.10
C ASP A 404 -14.02 -39.00 16.12
N ARG A 405 -12.91 -39.70 16.30
CA ARG A 405 -12.95 -41.17 16.41
C ARG A 405 -13.86 -41.65 17.55
N ARG A 406 -13.86 -41.01 18.71
CA ARG A 406 -14.70 -41.37 19.85
C ARG A 406 -16.17 -41.03 19.61
N ALA A 407 -16.46 -39.87 19.00
CA ALA A 407 -17.82 -39.49 18.60
C ALA A 407 -18.41 -40.48 17.60
N SER A 408 -17.65 -40.84 16.56
CA SER A 408 -18.07 -41.84 15.54
C SER A 408 -18.34 -43.23 16.17
N GLN A 409 -17.47 -43.67 17.11
CA GLN A 409 -17.71 -44.92 17.86
C GLN A 409 -18.98 -44.83 18.71
N ARG A 410 -19.21 -43.72 19.43
CA ARG A 410 -20.39 -43.48 20.27
C ARG A 410 -21.66 -43.53 19.41
N HIS A 411 -21.68 -42.80 18.28
CA HIS A 411 -22.81 -42.81 17.35
C HIS A 411 -23.11 -44.21 16.82
N SER A 412 -22.10 -44.95 16.37
CA SER A 412 -22.27 -46.35 15.89
C SER A 412 -22.85 -47.28 16.95
N VAL A 413 -22.43 -47.17 18.21
CA VAL A 413 -22.96 -47.96 19.33
C VAL A 413 -24.39 -47.56 19.64
N ALA A 414 -24.69 -46.24 19.72
CA ALA A 414 -26.03 -45.74 19.98
C ALA A 414 -27.02 -46.18 18.88
N MET A 415 -26.62 -46.13 17.62
CA MET A 415 -27.43 -46.61 16.49
C MET A 415 -27.78 -48.10 16.62
N LYS A 416 -26.80 -48.94 16.95
CA LYS A 416 -27.04 -50.39 17.16
C LYS A 416 -27.99 -50.65 18.32
N LEU A 417 -27.83 -49.95 19.45
CA LEU A 417 -28.71 -50.10 20.61
C LEU A 417 -30.14 -49.61 20.33
N PHE A 418 -30.28 -48.55 19.54
CA PHE A 418 -31.60 -48.06 19.11
C PHE A 418 -32.31 -49.06 18.20
N VAL A 419 -31.61 -49.63 17.22
CA VAL A 419 -32.16 -50.69 16.35
C VAL A 419 -32.63 -51.91 17.14
N MET A 420 -31.86 -52.27 18.20
CA MET A 420 -32.25 -53.37 19.12
C MET A 420 -33.36 -53.00 20.12
N GLY A 421 -33.86 -51.76 20.11
CA GLY A 421 -34.88 -51.25 21.05
C GLY A 421 -34.40 -51.09 22.49
N ARG A 422 -33.08 -50.98 22.71
CA ARG A 422 -32.49 -50.87 24.06
C ARG A 422 -32.32 -49.44 24.56
N ILE A 423 -32.39 -48.43 23.67
CA ILE A 423 -32.36 -47.01 24.00
C ILE A 423 -33.50 -46.31 23.27
N GLY A 424 -33.97 -45.21 23.85
CA GLY A 424 -35.00 -44.35 23.24
C GLY A 424 -34.44 -43.40 22.19
N ILE A 425 -35.36 -42.71 21.49
CA ILE A 425 -35.03 -41.72 20.46
C ILE A 425 -34.19 -40.58 21.04
N LEU A 426 -34.51 -40.14 22.25
CA LEU A 426 -33.81 -39.02 22.90
C LEU A 426 -32.34 -39.37 23.13
N ASP A 427 -32.03 -40.60 23.59
CA ASP A 427 -30.68 -41.05 23.80
C ASP A 427 -29.89 -41.15 22.50
N LEU A 428 -30.53 -41.59 21.40
CA LEU A 428 -29.94 -41.60 20.08
C LEU A 428 -29.60 -40.21 19.60
N MET A 429 -30.52 -39.23 19.70
CA MET A 429 -30.33 -37.87 19.26
C MET A 429 -29.23 -37.15 20.04
N THR A 430 -28.99 -37.52 21.31
CA THR A 430 -27.84 -36.98 22.10
C THR A 430 -26.51 -37.62 21.73
N ALA A 431 -26.50 -38.69 20.95
CA ALA A 431 -25.31 -39.40 20.50
C ALA A 431 -24.87 -39.00 19.08
N VAL A 432 -25.71 -38.25 18.38
CA VAL A 432 -25.44 -37.63 17.10
C VAL A 432 -24.81 -36.25 17.36
#